data_2a1490579e288e7e63c67971fa112c4e
#
_entry.id   2a1490579e288e7e63c67971fa112c4e
#
_cell.length_a   1.000
_cell.length_b   1.000
_cell.length_c   1.000
_cell.angle_alpha   90.00
_cell.angle_beta   90.00
_cell.angle_gamma   90.00
#
_symmetry.space_group_name_H-M   'P 1'
#
loop_
_entity.id
_entity.type
_entity.pdbx_description
1 polymer ?
#
loop_
_entity_poly.entity_id
_entity_poly.type
_entity_poly.pdbx_seq_one_letter_code
_entity_poly.pdbx_strand_id
1 'polypeptide(L)'
;MILDDNLIRQYLEVIENENNTENQIQKFLEDNTIFIPMPFLLNHHLHMNCVISKFKLGNELVTDFAYLTKSSDYWEFVLIELEDAKKKIFTKEKDRIYFHSDFNHAYDQITSWKAYVSKNRERVLHQIDKLRVPLNENSVRFKYVLVIGRNFEKNHSEKCREMFAEKSKDDVRVMTYDSLVSQCKTLPYNSEKIILSLWKEQGFQIKKLPKGEISTSLFAYLRPEYLKISKSNIEILKKQDYQIEAWLSGRLLNHNEKYDAASLAERVTDPLTKAVLLAEASRNK
;
A
#
# COMPACT_ATOMS: atom_id res chain seq x y z
N MET A 1 12.25 3.31 13.88
CA MET A 1 12.85 1.97 13.64
C MET A 1 14.11 2.18 12.82
N ILE A 2 15.26 1.72 13.30
CA ILE A 2 16.50 1.72 12.49
C ILE A 2 16.34 0.58 11.49
N LEU A 3 16.40 0.89 10.20
CA LEU A 3 16.35 -0.13 9.16
C LEU A 3 17.56 -1.04 9.34
N ASP A 4 17.32 -2.35 9.46
CA ASP A 4 18.38 -3.33 9.66
C ASP A 4 19.26 -3.42 8.39
N ASP A 5 20.57 -3.20 8.54
CA ASP A 5 21.53 -3.29 7.43
C ASP A 5 21.55 -4.70 6.79
N ASN A 6 21.24 -5.74 7.55
CA ASN A 6 21.10 -7.08 7.02
C ASN A 6 19.90 -7.19 6.07
N LEU A 7 18.78 -6.57 6.43
CA LEU A 7 17.58 -6.55 5.56
C LEU A 7 17.84 -5.76 4.27
N ILE A 8 18.59 -4.65 4.35
CA ILE A 8 19.01 -3.92 3.14
C ILE A 8 19.87 -4.80 2.25
N ARG A 9 20.82 -5.55 2.83
CA ARG A 9 21.67 -6.46 2.07
C ARG A 9 20.85 -7.54 1.36
N GLN A 10 19.93 -8.20 2.07
CA GLN A 10 19.02 -9.18 1.49
C GLN A 10 18.19 -8.58 0.33
N TYR A 11 17.70 -7.35 0.50
CA TYR A 11 17.00 -6.66 -0.58
C TYR A 11 17.88 -6.46 -1.81
N LEU A 12 19.13 -5.97 -1.63
CA LEU A 12 20.06 -5.77 -2.74
C LEU A 12 20.41 -7.10 -3.43
N GLU A 13 20.64 -8.16 -2.67
CA GLU A 13 20.87 -9.52 -3.21
C GLU A 13 19.70 -9.98 -4.08
N VAL A 14 18.47 -9.70 -3.67
CA VAL A 14 17.28 -10.09 -4.44
C VAL A 14 17.17 -9.34 -5.76
N ILE A 15 17.42 -8.03 -5.79
CA ILE A 15 17.30 -7.21 -7.01
C ILE A 15 18.52 -7.33 -7.94
N GLU A 16 19.65 -7.82 -7.43
CA GLU A 16 20.90 -8.04 -8.20
C GLU A 16 21.00 -9.45 -8.77
N ASN A 17 20.28 -10.40 -8.22
CA ASN A 17 20.34 -11.79 -8.68
C ASN A 17 19.66 -11.91 -10.06
N GLU A 18 20.48 -12.24 -11.08
CA GLU A 18 20.04 -12.38 -12.48
C GLU A 18 18.98 -13.48 -12.68
N ASN A 19 18.90 -14.46 -11.79
CA ASN A 19 17.92 -15.53 -11.87
C ASN A 19 16.57 -15.15 -11.25
N ASN A 20 16.49 -14.08 -10.48
CA ASN A 20 15.23 -13.64 -9.89
C ASN A 20 14.32 -13.00 -10.94
N THR A 21 13.06 -13.35 -10.88
CA THR A 21 11.99 -12.77 -11.69
C THR A 21 11.29 -11.63 -10.93
N GLU A 22 10.55 -10.82 -11.62
CA GLU A 22 9.66 -9.79 -11.05
C GLU A 22 8.77 -10.35 -9.93
N ASN A 23 8.20 -11.55 -10.11
CA ASN A 23 7.38 -12.21 -9.08
C ASN A 23 8.15 -12.53 -7.79
N GLN A 24 9.45 -12.85 -7.89
CA GLN A 24 10.29 -13.11 -6.71
C GLN A 24 10.62 -11.81 -5.99
N ILE A 25 10.86 -10.72 -6.72
CA ILE A 25 11.03 -9.39 -6.15
C ILE A 25 9.73 -8.94 -5.47
N GLN A 26 8.58 -9.08 -6.13
CA GLN A 26 7.29 -8.76 -5.54
C GLN A 26 7.02 -9.55 -4.26
N LYS A 27 7.31 -10.86 -4.27
CA LYS A 27 7.18 -11.69 -3.07
C LYS A 27 8.08 -11.20 -1.94
N PHE A 28 9.32 -10.80 -2.23
CA PHE A 28 10.21 -10.21 -1.23
C PHE A 28 9.62 -8.92 -0.64
N LEU A 29 9.04 -8.05 -1.46
CA LEU A 29 8.37 -6.83 -1.01
C LEU A 29 7.11 -7.13 -0.16
N GLU A 30 6.36 -8.16 -0.50
CA GLU A 30 5.25 -8.65 0.35
C GLU A 30 5.74 -9.22 1.68
N ASP A 31 6.93 -9.81 1.71
CA ASP A 31 7.55 -10.37 2.92
C ASP A 31 8.24 -9.30 3.79
N ASN A 32 8.56 -8.15 3.21
CA ASN A 32 9.25 -7.02 3.84
C ASN A 32 8.62 -5.72 3.35
N THR A 33 7.42 -5.46 3.83
CA THR A 33 6.51 -4.42 3.31
C THR A 33 6.99 -2.99 3.51
N ILE A 34 8.04 -2.78 4.31
CA ILE A 34 8.69 -1.48 4.46
C ILE A 34 9.30 -0.96 3.15
N PHE A 35 9.65 -1.85 2.20
CA PHE A 35 10.19 -1.49 0.89
C PHE A 35 9.12 -1.17 -0.16
N ILE A 36 7.84 -1.39 0.11
CA ILE A 36 6.77 -1.03 -0.84
C ILE A 36 6.82 0.49 -1.08
N PRO A 37 6.89 0.96 -2.34
CA PRO A 37 7.04 2.38 -2.64
C PRO A 37 5.83 3.20 -2.22
N MET A 38 6.08 4.31 -1.51
CA MET A 38 5.06 5.21 -0.98
C MET A 38 5.35 6.68 -1.33
N PRO A 39 5.54 7.03 -2.64
CA PRO A 39 5.93 8.40 -3.01
C PRO A 39 4.79 9.43 -2.88
N PHE A 40 3.55 8.97 -2.76
CA PHE A 40 2.36 9.81 -2.62
C PHE A 40 1.69 9.54 -1.27
N LEU A 41 2.19 10.19 -0.21
CA LEU A 41 1.54 10.16 1.11
C LEU A 41 1.02 11.54 1.46
N LEU A 42 -0.24 11.61 1.85
CA LEU A 42 -0.89 12.81 2.38
C LEU A 42 -0.76 12.88 3.91
N ASN A 43 -1.33 13.92 4.52
CA ASN A 43 -1.19 14.23 5.94
C ASN A 43 -1.59 13.09 6.90
N HIS A 44 -2.51 12.23 6.48
CA HIS A 44 -2.97 11.08 7.27
C HIS A 44 -2.17 9.80 6.98
N HIS A 45 -1.03 9.92 6.32
CA HIS A 45 -0.14 8.80 5.99
C HIS A 45 -0.83 7.66 5.22
N LEU A 46 -0.34 6.44 5.39
CA LEU A 46 -0.95 5.25 4.79
C LEU A 46 -2.25 4.89 5.51
N HIS A 47 -3.37 4.90 4.80
CA HIS A 47 -4.66 4.62 5.39
C HIS A 47 -4.76 3.18 5.94
N MET A 48 -5.20 3.04 7.20
CA MET A 48 -5.32 1.77 7.93
C MET A 48 -4.03 0.94 7.99
N ASN A 49 -2.89 1.52 7.63
CA ASN A 49 -1.59 0.83 7.50
C ASN A 49 -1.68 -0.43 6.63
N CYS A 50 -2.40 -0.37 5.52
CA CYS A 50 -2.60 -1.51 4.63
C CYS A 50 -2.31 -1.18 3.16
N VAL A 51 -1.91 -2.21 2.42
CA VAL A 51 -1.65 -2.21 0.98
C VAL A 51 -2.43 -3.35 0.34
N ILE A 52 -3.00 -3.15 -0.83
CA ILE A 52 -3.70 -4.17 -1.59
C ILE A 52 -2.72 -4.76 -2.60
N SER A 53 -2.49 -6.06 -2.53
CA SER A 53 -1.69 -6.81 -3.52
C SER A 53 -2.58 -7.28 -4.66
N LYS A 54 -2.07 -7.18 -5.90
CA LYS A 54 -2.74 -7.62 -7.13
C LYS A 54 -4.16 -7.06 -7.27
N PHE A 55 -4.28 -5.72 -7.15
CA PHE A 55 -5.56 -5.05 -7.33
C PHE A 55 -5.99 -5.11 -8.80
N LYS A 56 -7.20 -5.61 -9.04
CA LYS A 56 -7.76 -5.77 -10.38
C LYS A 56 -8.50 -4.50 -10.80
N LEU A 57 -7.98 -3.79 -11.79
CA LEU A 57 -8.68 -2.67 -12.43
C LEU A 57 -9.84 -3.16 -13.31
N GLY A 58 -9.62 -4.27 -14.01
CA GLY A 58 -10.60 -4.92 -14.88
C GLY A 58 -10.29 -6.40 -15.02
N ASN A 59 -10.71 -7.02 -16.11
CA ASN A 59 -10.48 -8.45 -16.33
C ASN A 59 -9.00 -8.75 -16.63
N GLU A 60 -8.31 -7.86 -17.32
CA GLU A 60 -6.94 -8.05 -17.83
C GLU A 60 -5.91 -7.17 -17.15
N LEU A 61 -6.32 -6.05 -16.52
CA LEU A 61 -5.41 -5.10 -15.90
C LEU A 61 -5.32 -5.35 -14.40
N VAL A 62 -4.14 -5.72 -13.94
CA VAL A 62 -3.85 -6.02 -12.54
C VAL A 62 -2.62 -5.22 -12.12
N THR A 63 -2.70 -4.51 -11.00
CA THR A 63 -1.56 -3.81 -10.42
C THR A 63 -0.80 -4.73 -9.48
N ASP A 64 0.49 -4.49 -9.26
CA ASP A 64 1.23 -5.25 -8.24
C ASP A 64 0.79 -4.89 -6.84
N PHE A 65 0.72 -3.58 -6.57
CA PHE A 65 0.18 -3.06 -5.32
C PHE A 65 -0.74 -1.86 -5.56
N ALA A 66 -1.59 -1.61 -4.57
CA ALA A 66 -2.36 -0.37 -4.49
C ALA A 66 -2.52 0.06 -3.04
N TYR A 67 -2.62 1.36 -2.78
CA TYR A 67 -2.89 1.87 -1.43
C TYR A 67 -3.71 3.15 -1.44
N LEU A 68 -4.31 3.44 -0.29
CA LEU A 68 -5.05 4.66 -0.05
C LEU A 68 -4.29 5.57 0.92
N THR A 69 -4.32 6.85 0.63
CA THR A 69 -3.92 7.93 1.55
C THR A 69 -4.92 9.06 1.45
N LYS A 70 -5.05 9.87 2.49
CA LYS A 70 -6.06 10.94 2.53
C LYS A 70 -5.56 12.22 3.18
N SER A 71 -6.19 13.32 2.81
CA SER A 71 -6.27 14.56 3.57
C SER A 71 -7.68 14.74 4.13
N SER A 72 -7.99 15.90 4.67
CA SER A 72 -9.36 16.26 5.06
C SER A 72 -10.28 16.42 3.85
N ASP A 73 -9.72 16.75 2.67
CA ASP A 73 -10.47 17.22 1.52
C ASP A 73 -10.65 16.16 0.43
N TYR A 74 -9.68 15.24 0.30
CA TYR A 74 -9.69 14.24 -0.76
C TYR A 74 -8.85 13.00 -0.42
N TRP A 75 -9.08 11.94 -1.18
CA TRP A 75 -8.31 10.72 -1.20
C TRP A 75 -7.33 10.70 -2.36
N GLU A 76 -6.21 10.04 -2.18
CA GLU A 76 -5.41 9.53 -3.28
C GLU A 76 -5.43 8.00 -3.25
N PHE A 77 -5.79 7.42 -4.40
CA PHE A 77 -5.68 5.99 -4.64
C PHE A 77 -4.49 5.76 -5.56
N VAL A 78 -3.46 5.16 -5.02
CA VAL A 78 -2.16 4.98 -5.66
C VAL A 78 -2.04 3.57 -6.19
N LEU A 79 -1.76 3.43 -7.47
CA LEU A 79 -1.58 2.16 -8.19
C LEU A 79 -0.10 1.99 -8.53
N ILE A 80 0.46 0.83 -8.21
CA ILE A 80 1.90 0.57 -8.33
C ILE A 80 2.13 -0.60 -9.29
N GLU A 81 3.01 -0.37 -10.25
CA GLU A 81 3.59 -1.37 -11.14
C GLU A 81 5.05 -1.59 -10.78
N LEU A 82 5.41 -2.85 -10.69
CA LEU A 82 6.79 -3.29 -10.54
C LEU A 82 7.22 -3.95 -11.84
N GLU A 83 8.33 -3.50 -12.37
CA GLU A 83 8.98 -4.14 -13.51
C GLU A 83 10.29 -4.80 -13.04
N ASP A 84 10.83 -5.71 -13.83
CA ASP A 84 12.09 -6.36 -13.44
C ASP A 84 13.21 -5.33 -13.20
N ALA A 85 13.95 -5.49 -12.12
CA ALA A 85 15.09 -4.62 -11.76
C ALA A 85 16.20 -4.64 -12.81
N LYS A 86 16.24 -5.66 -13.66
CA LYS A 86 17.21 -5.82 -14.77
C LYS A 86 16.78 -5.16 -16.07
N LYS A 87 15.51 -4.73 -16.18
CA LYS A 87 15.02 -4.04 -17.38
C LYS A 87 15.78 -2.74 -17.58
N LYS A 88 16.19 -2.53 -18.84
CA LYS A 88 16.93 -1.33 -19.23
C LYS A 88 16.00 -0.12 -19.28
N ILE A 89 16.51 0.99 -18.79
CA ILE A 89 15.81 2.28 -18.85
C ILE A 89 16.20 3.01 -20.16
N PHE A 90 17.47 2.96 -20.53
CA PHE A 90 17.99 3.69 -21.66
C PHE A 90 18.72 2.79 -22.66
N THR A 91 18.73 3.23 -23.92
CA THR A 91 19.59 2.71 -24.98
C THR A 91 20.31 3.87 -25.65
N LYS A 92 21.51 3.60 -26.18
CA LYS A 92 22.29 4.56 -26.93
C LYS A 92 22.42 4.08 -28.35
N GLU A 93 22.01 4.92 -29.31
CA GLU A 93 22.18 4.70 -30.73
C GLU A 93 23.00 5.85 -31.29
N LYS A 94 24.20 5.53 -31.79
CA LYS A 94 25.22 6.54 -32.18
C LYS A 94 25.51 7.46 -30.99
N ASP A 95 25.23 8.75 -31.12
CA ASP A 95 25.42 9.75 -30.06
C ASP A 95 24.12 10.20 -29.37
N ARG A 96 23.02 9.49 -29.63
CA ARG A 96 21.70 9.84 -29.08
C ARG A 96 21.27 8.83 -28.03
N ILE A 97 20.69 9.34 -26.92
CA ILE A 97 20.11 8.55 -25.86
C ILE A 97 18.59 8.51 -26.05
N TYR A 98 18.02 7.34 -25.94
CA TYR A 98 16.58 7.08 -26.02
C TYR A 98 16.15 6.24 -24.85
N PHE A 99 14.86 6.24 -24.53
CA PHE A 99 14.30 5.23 -23.63
C PHE A 99 14.33 3.86 -24.31
N HIS A 100 14.74 2.84 -23.57
CA HIS A 100 14.73 1.46 -24.06
C HIS A 100 13.27 0.98 -24.27
N SER A 101 13.08 -0.02 -25.12
CA SER A 101 11.76 -0.62 -25.37
C SER A 101 11.09 -1.12 -24.08
N ASP A 102 11.85 -1.73 -23.16
CA ASP A 102 11.34 -2.21 -21.88
C ASP A 102 10.71 -1.09 -21.06
N PHE A 103 11.39 0.07 -21.00
CA PHE A 103 10.86 1.24 -20.31
C PHE A 103 9.60 1.77 -20.98
N ASN A 104 9.58 1.84 -22.30
CA ASN A 104 8.43 2.34 -23.04
C ASN A 104 7.21 1.42 -22.81
N HIS A 105 7.38 0.11 -22.88
CA HIS A 105 6.30 -0.87 -22.63
C HIS A 105 5.73 -0.72 -21.21
N ALA A 106 6.60 -0.60 -20.19
CA ALA A 106 6.18 -0.40 -18.82
C ALA A 106 5.39 0.93 -18.63
N TYR A 107 5.87 2.00 -19.27
CA TYR A 107 5.20 3.29 -19.18
C TYR A 107 3.86 3.31 -19.95
N ASP A 108 3.76 2.57 -21.05
CA ASP A 108 2.53 2.39 -21.82
C ASP A 108 1.48 1.60 -21.01
N GLN A 109 1.90 0.68 -20.13
CA GLN A 109 1.01 0.01 -19.19
C GLN A 109 0.38 1.00 -18.21
N ILE A 110 1.17 1.91 -17.62
CA ILE A 110 0.65 3.01 -16.79
C ILE A 110 -0.35 3.87 -17.58
N THR A 111 -0.05 4.18 -18.83
CA THR A 111 -0.95 4.94 -19.70
C THR A 111 -2.27 4.20 -19.95
N SER A 112 -2.20 2.90 -20.14
CA SER A 112 -3.38 2.02 -20.31
C SER A 112 -4.24 1.99 -19.03
N TRP A 113 -3.62 1.95 -17.85
CA TRP A 113 -4.33 2.07 -16.58
C TRP A 113 -5.06 3.40 -16.44
N LYS A 114 -4.38 4.51 -16.79
CA LYS A 114 -5.01 5.85 -16.78
C LYS A 114 -6.24 5.92 -17.68
N ALA A 115 -6.12 5.40 -18.89
CA ALA A 115 -7.23 5.34 -19.84
C ALA A 115 -8.38 4.47 -19.32
N TYR A 116 -8.07 3.31 -18.73
CA TYR A 116 -9.08 2.44 -18.12
C TYR A 116 -9.80 3.11 -16.96
N VAL A 117 -9.06 3.69 -16.01
CA VAL A 117 -9.61 4.39 -14.83
C VAL A 117 -10.49 5.56 -15.28
N SER A 118 -10.06 6.33 -16.27
CA SER A 118 -10.85 7.44 -16.81
C SER A 118 -12.23 6.99 -17.33
N LYS A 119 -12.30 5.83 -17.98
CA LYS A 119 -13.54 5.28 -18.55
C LYS A 119 -14.39 4.50 -17.53
N ASN A 120 -13.78 3.94 -16.50
CA ASN A 120 -14.43 3.00 -15.58
C ASN A 120 -14.31 3.46 -14.11
N ARG A 121 -14.24 4.77 -13.89
CA ARG A 121 -13.95 5.37 -12.59
C ARG A 121 -14.85 4.82 -11.49
N GLU A 122 -16.16 4.85 -11.68
CA GLU A 122 -17.14 4.42 -10.68
C GLU A 122 -16.96 2.93 -10.31
N ARG A 123 -16.67 2.08 -11.29
CA ARG A 123 -16.41 0.68 -11.04
C ARG A 123 -15.17 0.45 -10.18
N VAL A 124 -14.10 1.21 -10.43
CA VAL A 124 -12.88 1.12 -9.64
C VAL A 124 -13.10 1.63 -8.21
N LEU A 125 -13.81 2.75 -8.06
CA LEU A 125 -14.16 3.32 -6.76
C LEU A 125 -15.04 2.36 -5.94
N HIS A 126 -16.00 1.71 -6.57
CA HIS A 126 -16.87 0.73 -5.91
C HIS A 126 -16.09 -0.42 -5.25
N GLN A 127 -14.97 -0.86 -5.85
CA GLN A 127 -14.13 -1.93 -5.27
C GLN A 127 -13.44 -1.51 -3.96
N ILE A 128 -13.16 -0.21 -3.78
CA ILE A 128 -12.43 0.33 -2.62
C ILE A 128 -13.33 1.10 -1.66
N ASP A 129 -14.62 1.17 -1.95
CA ASP A 129 -15.57 2.00 -1.19
C ASP A 129 -15.55 1.71 0.30
N LYS A 130 -15.50 0.44 0.69
CA LYS A 130 -15.46 0.01 2.10
C LYS A 130 -14.19 0.41 2.84
N LEU A 131 -13.10 0.73 2.13
CA LEU A 131 -11.88 1.27 2.73
C LEU A 131 -11.89 2.80 2.84
N ARG A 132 -12.74 3.52 2.11
CA ARG A 132 -12.77 5.00 2.10
C ARG A 132 -13.51 5.62 3.29
N VAL A 133 -13.56 4.95 4.41
CA VAL A 133 -14.21 5.44 5.63
C VAL A 133 -13.23 6.18 6.54
N PRO A 134 -13.68 7.21 7.29
CA PRO A 134 -15.05 7.72 7.35
C PRO A 134 -15.41 8.76 6.27
N LEU A 135 -14.52 9.11 5.34
CA LEU A 135 -14.69 10.21 4.37
C LEU A 135 -15.02 9.66 2.96
N ASN A 136 -15.98 8.74 2.87
CA ASN A 136 -16.34 8.07 1.60
C ASN A 136 -16.90 9.02 0.54
N GLU A 137 -17.49 10.16 0.93
CA GLU A 137 -18.00 11.17 0.01
C GLU A 137 -16.91 12.06 -0.61
N ASN A 138 -15.72 12.08 -0.01
CA ASN A 138 -14.64 12.90 -0.53
C ASN A 138 -14.14 12.40 -1.89
N SER A 139 -13.74 13.34 -2.74
CA SER A 139 -13.22 13.03 -4.07
C SER A 139 -11.97 12.15 -4.00
N VAL A 140 -11.76 11.33 -5.02
CA VAL A 140 -10.57 10.46 -5.14
C VAL A 140 -9.73 10.91 -6.33
N ARG A 141 -8.44 11.10 -6.11
CA ARG A 141 -7.44 11.32 -7.16
C ARG A 141 -6.66 10.03 -7.37
N PHE A 142 -6.46 9.65 -8.62
CA PHE A 142 -5.66 8.48 -8.96
C PHE A 142 -4.21 8.89 -9.18
N LYS A 143 -3.29 8.14 -8.60
CA LYS A 143 -1.84 8.29 -8.74
C LYS A 143 -1.24 6.96 -9.20
N TYR A 144 -0.14 7.05 -9.90
CA TYR A 144 0.50 5.89 -10.53
C TYR A 144 1.99 5.87 -10.18
N VAL A 145 2.50 4.72 -9.87
CA VAL A 145 3.92 4.50 -9.57
C VAL A 145 4.45 3.42 -10.50
N LEU A 146 5.53 3.69 -11.17
CA LEU A 146 6.30 2.71 -11.93
C LEU A 146 7.66 2.52 -11.26
N VAL A 147 8.00 1.30 -10.88
CA VAL A 147 9.34 0.94 -10.39
C VAL A 147 10.02 0.09 -11.44
N ILE A 148 11.14 0.56 -11.98
CA ILE A 148 11.85 -0.11 -13.07
C ILE A 148 13.36 0.15 -13.01
N GLY A 149 14.14 -0.90 -13.24
CA GLY A 149 15.59 -0.79 -13.43
C GLY A 149 16.34 -0.28 -12.19
N ARG A 150 17.59 0.11 -12.42
CA ARG A 150 18.57 0.44 -11.38
C ARG A 150 19.09 1.88 -11.50
N ASN A 151 19.57 2.44 -10.42
CA ASN A 151 20.10 3.80 -10.35
C ASN A 151 21.31 4.05 -11.27
N PHE A 152 22.14 3.05 -11.52
CA PHE A 152 23.32 3.23 -12.37
C PHE A 152 22.96 3.60 -13.81
N GLU A 153 21.86 3.06 -14.35
CA GLU A 153 21.36 3.44 -15.67
C GLU A 153 20.85 4.88 -15.71
N LYS A 154 20.01 5.23 -14.71
CA LYS A 154 19.50 6.60 -14.58
C LYS A 154 20.62 7.62 -14.42
N ASN A 155 21.65 7.29 -13.66
CA ASN A 155 22.75 8.20 -13.31
C ASN A 155 23.91 8.15 -14.31
N HIS A 156 23.78 7.41 -15.42
CA HIS A 156 24.84 7.28 -16.42
C HIS A 156 25.27 8.64 -17.02
N SER A 157 24.35 9.58 -17.17
CA SER A 157 24.64 10.95 -17.61
C SER A 157 23.60 11.92 -17.05
N GLU A 158 23.92 13.24 -17.12
CA GLU A 158 22.98 14.29 -16.78
C GLU A 158 21.70 14.19 -17.62
N LYS A 159 21.86 14.01 -18.91
CA LYS A 159 20.74 13.83 -19.85
C LYS A 159 19.84 12.63 -19.47
N CYS A 160 20.40 11.50 -19.03
CA CYS A 160 19.60 10.37 -18.55
C CYS A 160 18.78 10.76 -17.31
N ARG A 161 19.37 11.51 -16.37
CA ARG A 161 18.66 11.98 -15.16
C ARG A 161 17.51 12.91 -15.52
N GLU A 162 17.73 13.86 -16.41
CA GLU A 162 16.70 14.80 -16.87
C GLU A 162 15.54 14.06 -17.55
N MET A 163 15.87 13.22 -18.55
CA MET A 163 14.88 12.42 -19.27
C MET A 163 14.04 11.54 -18.31
N PHE A 164 14.70 10.91 -17.33
CA PHE A 164 14.00 10.09 -16.35
C PHE A 164 13.08 10.93 -15.45
N ALA A 165 13.55 12.09 -15.00
CA ALA A 165 12.78 13.00 -14.15
C ALA A 165 11.53 13.53 -14.89
N GLU A 166 11.63 13.83 -16.19
CA GLU A 166 10.49 14.29 -17.00
C GLU A 166 9.35 13.26 -17.15
N LYS A 167 9.65 11.97 -16.92
CA LYS A 167 8.60 10.93 -16.92
C LYS A 167 7.74 10.95 -15.65
N SER A 168 8.24 11.54 -14.58
CA SER A 168 7.43 11.82 -13.38
C SER A 168 6.62 13.08 -13.59
N LYS A 169 5.31 13.00 -13.25
CA LYS A 169 4.33 14.09 -13.36
C LYS A 169 3.57 14.19 -12.03
N ASP A 170 2.61 15.10 -11.95
CA ASP A 170 1.80 15.27 -10.74
C ASP A 170 1.06 14.00 -10.34
N ASP A 171 0.68 13.18 -11.31
CA ASP A 171 -0.08 11.95 -11.10
C ASP A 171 0.75 10.66 -11.35
N VAL A 172 1.99 10.77 -11.84
CA VAL A 172 2.88 9.63 -12.11
C VAL A 172 4.22 9.81 -11.43
N ARG A 173 4.69 8.82 -10.71
CA ARG A 173 6.06 8.75 -10.19
C ARG A 173 6.78 7.56 -10.80
N VAL A 174 7.92 7.83 -11.43
CA VAL A 174 8.84 6.78 -11.90
C VAL A 174 10.00 6.67 -10.92
N MET A 175 10.30 5.45 -10.50
CA MET A 175 11.31 5.13 -9.49
C MET A 175 12.19 3.99 -9.95
N THR A 176 13.41 3.92 -9.42
CA THR A 176 14.28 2.75 -9.55
C THR A 176 14.23 1.92 -8.27
N TYR A 177 14.59 0.64 -8.34
CA TYR A 177 14.64 -0.22 -7.15
C TYR A 177 15.58 0.30 -6.07
N ASP A 178 16.71 0.90 -6.44
CA ASP A 178 17.64 1.50 -5.46
C ASP A 178 17.01 2.65 -4.67
N SER A 179 16.06 3.37 -5.25
CA SER A 179 15.37 4.46 -4.56
C SER A 179 14.44 3.99 -3.44
N LEU A 180 14.01 2.73 -3.44
CA LEU A 180 13.17 2.17 -2.37
C LEU A 180 13.94 2.08 -1.04
N VAL A 181 15.23 1.76 -1.07
CA VAL A 181 16.09 1.79 0.13
C VAL A 181 16.20 3.22 0.69
N SER A 182 16.39 4.20 -0.18
CA SER A 182 16.46 5.60 0.24
C SER A 182 15.14 6.07 0.85
N GLN A 183 14.02 5.69 0.24
CA GLN A 183 12.69 5.98 0.76
C GLN A 183 12.47 5.37 2.16
N CYS A 184 12.87 4.11 2.37
CA CYS A 184 12.75 3.46 3.67
C CYS A 184 13.47 4.22 4.79
N LYS A 185 14.62 4.85 4.48
CA LYS A 185 15.42 5.63 5.44
C LYS A 185 14.83 7.02 5.73
N THR A 186 14.09 7.58 4.80
CA THR A 186 13.63 8.98 4.86
C THR A 186 12.16 9.15 5.24
N LEU A 187 11.33 8.13 5.02
CA LEU A 187 9.91 8.20 5.37
C LEU A 187 9.73 8.19 6.89
N PRO A 188 9.12 9.25 7.46
CA PRO A 188 8.70 9.21 8.85
C PRO A 188 7.61 8.13 9.01
N TYR A 189 7.66 7.39 10.12
CA TYR A 189 6.67 6.35 10.45
C TYR A 189 6.57 5.20 9.42
N ASN A 190 7.66 4.87 8.72
CA ASN A 190 7.68 3.69 7.86
C ASN A 190 7.67 2.42 8.71
N SER A 191 6.50 1.81 8.82
CA SER A 191 6.29 0.54 9.52
C SER A 191 5.94 -0.57 8.54
N GLU A 192 6.04 -1.81 8.99
CA GLU A 192 5.49 -2.96 8.26
C GLU A 192 3.96 -2.79 8.08
N LYS A 193 3.47 -3.22 6.93
CA LYS A 193 2.09 -2.99 6.47
C LYS A 193 1.32 -4.29 6.39
N ILE A 194 0.00 -4.21 6.58
CA ILE A 194 -0.90 -5.33 6.30
C ILE A 194 -1.06 -5.45 4.79
N ILE A 195 -0.91 -6.67 4.26
CA ILE A 195 -1.23 -6.97 2.87
C ILE A 195 -2.65 -7.50 2.78
N LEU A 196 -3.48 -6.77 2.04
CA LEU A 196 -4.80 -7.17 1.65
C LEU A 196 -4.81 -7.75 0.22
N SER A 197 -5.81 -8.53 -0.11
CA SER A 197 -6.21 -8.86 -1.48
C SER A 197 -7.72 -8.67 -1.63
N LEU A 198 -8.20 -8.47 -2.84
CA LEU A 198 -9.64 -8.41 -3.11
C LEU A 198 -10.29 -9.75 -2.78
N TRP A 199 -11.46 -9.69 -2.17
CA TRP A 199 -12.31 -10.83 -1.84
C TRP A 199 -13.78 -10.46 -2.06
N LYS A 200 -14.47 -11.18 -2.94
CA LYS A 200 -15.81 -10.82 -3.43
C LYS A 200 -15.81 -9.43 -4.11
N GLU A 201 -16.98 -8.86 -4.35
CA GLU A 201 -17.10 -7.59 -5.10
C GLU A 201 -16.59 -6.37 -4.35
N GLN A 202 -16.79 -6.29 -3.04
CA GLN A 202 -16.43 -5.12 -2.20
C GLN A 202 -15.67 -5.51 -0.93
N GLY A 203 -15.25 -6.74 -0.82
CA GLY A 203 -14.56 -7.24 0.36
C GLY A 203 -13.06 -7.37 0.15
N PHE A 204 -12.38 -7.58 1.26
CA PHE A 204 -10.95 -7.80 1.31
C PHE A 204 -10.62 -9.06 2.10
N GLN A 205 -9.46 -9.60 1.85
CA GLN A 205 -8.89 -10.68 2.65
C GLN A 205 -7.52 -10.23 3.17
N ILE A 206 -7.25 -10.46 4.44
CA ILE A 206 -5.88 -10.30 4.96
C ILE A 206 -5.04 -11.45 4.39
N LYS A 207 -4.21 -11.11 3.42
CA LYS A 207 -3.23 -12.02 2.80
C LYS A 207 -2.06 -12.25 3.76
N LYS A 208 -1.61 -11.16 4.42
CA LYS A 208 -0.46 -11.20 5.31
C LYS A 208 -0.53 -10.11 6.38
N LEU A 209 -0.13 -10.47 7.60
CA LEU A 209 0.11 -9.55 8.70
C LEU A 209 1.61 -9.24 8.83
N PRO A 210 1.99 -8.07 9.36
CA PRO A 210 3.37 -7.75 9.73
C PRO A 210 3.99 -8.80 10.64
N LYS A 211 5.30 -8.96 10.55
CA LYS A 211 6.05 -9.86 11.45
C LYS A 211 6.20 -9.30 12.88
N GLY A 212 6.20 -7.98 13.01
CA GLY A 212 6.36 -7.26 14.26
C GLY A 212 5.03 -6.79 14.87
N GLU A 213 5.07 -5.64 15.50
CA GLU A 213 3.89 -5.03 16.08
C GLU A 213 2.88 -4.65 14.98
N ILE A 214 1.63 -5.02 15.19
CA ILE A 214 0.51 -4.67 14.31
C ILE A 214 -0.12 -3.39 14.84
N SER A 215 -0.08 -2.33 14.03
CA SER A 215 -0.78 -1.08 14.30
C SER A 215 -1.67 -0.75 13.10
N THR A 216 -2.98 -0.82 13.30
CA THR A 216 -3.95 -0.56 12.25
C THR A 216 -5.30 -0.15 12.82
N SER A 217 -5.95 0.77 12.13
CA SER A 217 -7.36 1.12 12.39
C SER A 217 -8.36 0.29 11.55
N LEU A 218 -7.88 -0.75 10.87
CA LEU A 218 -8.72 -1.57 9.99
C LEU A 218 -9.98 -2.10 10.69
N PHE A 219 -9.83 -2.59 11.92
CA PHE A 219 -10.91 -3.15 12.73
C PHE A 219 -11.83 -2.10 13.37
N ALA A 220 -11.44 -0.84 13.33
CA ALA A 220 -12.26 0.28 13.79
C ALA A 220 -13.26 0.75 12.71
N TYR A 221 -12.98 0.44 11.45
CA TYR A 221 -13.76 0.95 10.32
C TYR A 221 -14.38 -0.16 9.47
N LEU A 222 -13.68 -1.27 9.27
CA LEU A 222 -14.14 -2.34 8.39
C LEU A 222 -14.91 -3.41 9.19
N ARG A 223 -16.12 -3.74 8.75
CA ARG A 223 -16.95 -4.77 9.38
C ARG A 223 -16.55 -6.18 8.95
N PRO A 224 -16.86 -7.23 9.73
CA PRO A 224 -16.48 -8.62 9.44
C PRO A 224 -16.98 -9.15 8.09
N GLU A 225 -18.14 -8.68 7.61
CA GLU A 225 -18.68 -9.09 6.32
C GLU A 225 -17.85 -8.64 5.11
N TYR A 226 -17.00 -7.62 5.29
CA TYR A 226 -16.12 -7.07 4.26
C TYR A 226 -14.65 -7.46 4.42
N LEU A 227 -14.29 -8.18 5.50
CA LEU A 227 -12.90 -8.55 5.75
C LEU A 227 -12.77 -10.01 6.15
N LYS A 228 -12.27 -10.84 5.24
CA LYS A 228 -11.94 -12.25 5.51
C LYS A 228 -10.60 -12.34 6.22
N ILE A 229 -10.57 -13.09 7.32
CA ILE A 229 -9.35 -13.34 8.12
C ILE A 229 -9.17 -14.86 8.23
N SER A 230 -7.96 -15.35 7.99
CA SER A 230 -7.63 -16.77 8.20
C SER A 230 -7.53 -17.10 9.69
N LYS A 231 -7.72 -18.36 10.05
CA LYS A 231 -7.56 -18.83 11.43
C LYS A 231 -6.18 -18.51 11.99
N SER A 232 -5.12 -18.66 11.19
CA SER A 232 -3.76 -18.32 11.61
C SER A 232 -3.59 -16.83 11.89
N ASN A 233 -4.17 -15.94 11.08
CA ASN A 233 -4.12 -14.51 11.30
C ASN A 233 -4.92 -14.09 12.55
N ILE A 234 -6.05 -14.76 12.83
CA ILE A 234 -6.82 -14.54 14.06
C ILE A 234 -5.95 -14.84 15.29
N GLU A 235 -5.21 -15.95 15.30
CA GLU A 235 -4.32 -16.28 16.42
C GLU A 235 -3.15 -15.28 16.58
N ILE A 236 -2.62 -14.75 15.47
CA ILE A 236 -1.61 -13.69 15.52
C ILE A 236 -2.20 -12.41 16.14
N LEU A 237 -3.39 -12.00 15.73
CA LEU A 237 -4.07 -10.82 16.26
C LEU A 237 -4.39 -10.96 17.74
N LYS A 238 -4.85 -12.12 18.20
CA LYS A 238 -5.05 -12.41 19.63
C LYS A 238 -3.76 -12.26 20.44
N LYS A 239 -2.65 -12.78 19.94
CA LYS A 239 -1.32 -12.64 20.58
C LYS A 239 -0.83 -11.18 20.64
N GLN A 240 -1.38 -10.31 19.82
CA GLN A 240 -1.16 -8.87 19.80
C GLN A 240 -2.22 -8.08 20.60
N ASP A 241 -2.99 -8.78 21.42
CA ASP A 241 -4.05 -8.24 22.29
C ASP A 241 -5.24 -7.59 21.55
N TYR A 242 -5.46 -7.92 20.27
CA TYR A 242 -6.68 -7.52 19.58
C TYR A 242 -7.87 -8.32 20.08
N GLN A 243 -8.95 -7.66 20.46
CA GLN A 243 -10.24 -8.30 20.79
C GLN A 243 -10.96 -8.75 19.51
N ILE A 244 -10.27 -9.57 18.74
CA ILE A 244 -10.72 -9.96 17.40
C ILE A 244 -12.06 -10.75 17.42
N GLU A 245 -12.38 -11.44 18.51
CA GLU A 245 -13.65 -12.14 18.65
C GLU A 245 -14.83 -11.18 18.87
N ALA A 246 -14.60 -10.07 19.57
CA ALA A 246 -15.57 -8.99 19.67
C ALA A 246 -15.83 -8.41 18.27
N TRP A 247 -14.77 -8.18 17.50
CA TRP A 247 -14.91 -7.71 16.12
C TRP A 247 -15.63 -8.74 15.23
N LEU A 248 -15.30 -10.01 15.32
CA LEU A 248 -15.98 -11.09 14.56
C LEU A 248 -17.47 -11.20 14.90
N SER A 249 -17.88 -10.79 16.12
CA SER A 249 -19.30 -10.69 16.50
C SER A 249 -20.00 -9.41 16.00
N GLY A 250 -19.31 -8.57 15.21
CA GLY A 250 -19.84 -7.34 14.61
C GLY A 250 -19.53 -6.04 15.37
N ARG A 251 -18.84 -6.10 16.52
CA ARG A 251 -18.45 -4.92 17.30
C ARG A 251 -17.15 -4.33 16.74
N LEU A 252 -17.19 -3.07 16.31
CA LEU A 252 -15.99 -2.37 15.86
C LEU A 252 -15.06 -2.07 17.03
N LEU A 253 -13.74 -2.15 16.79
CA LEU A 253 -12.74 -1.79 17.78
C LEU A 253 -12.47 -0.27 17.73
N ASN A 254 -11.87 0.28 18.77
CA ASN A 254 -11.49 1.69 18.79
C ASN A 254 -10.35 1.97 17.82
N HIS A 255 -10.31 3.20 17.29
CA HIS A 255 -9.37 3.61 16.28
C HIS A 255 -7.90 3.40 16.66
N ASN A 256 -7.53 3.77 17.89
CA ASN A 256 -6.14 3.65 18.36
C ASN A 256 -5.97 2.55 19.41
N GLU A 257 -7.03 1.78 19.66
CA GLU A 257 -7.07 0.75 20.69
C GLU A 257 -7.45 -0.59 20.04
N LYS A 258 -7.01 -1.65 20.66
CA LYS A 258 -7.28 -3.01 20.20
C LYS A 258 -8.57 -3.59 20.78
N TYR A 259 -9.39 -2.77 21.43
CA TYR A 259 -10.57 -3.14 22.19
C TYR A 259 -11.82 -2.46 21.65
N ASP A 260 -12.97 -3.07 21.84
CA ASP A 260 -14.25 -2.38 21.62
C ASP A 260 -14.57 -1.41 22.78
N ALA A 261 -15.41 -0.41 22.49
CA ALA A 261 -15.71 0.65 23.44
C ALA A 261 -16.33 0.15 24.76
N ALA A 262 -17.13 -0.92 24.72
CA ALA A 262 -17.73 -1.49 25.94
C ALA A 262 -16.67 -2.12 26.84
N SER A 263 -15.76 -2.90 26.28
CA SER A 263 -14.66 -3.51 27.04
C SER A 263 -13.67 -2.49 27.58
N LEU A 264 -13.44 -1.38 26.86
CA LEU A 264 -12.64 -0.26 27.36
C LEU A 264 -13.30 0.43 28.54
N ALA A 265 -14.63 0.66 28.47
CA ALA A 265 -15.38 1.28 29.55
C ALA A 265 -15.28 0.50 30.86
N GLU A 266 -15.13 -0.82 30.82
CA GLU A 266 -14.94 -1.66 32.02
C GLU A 266 -13.56 -1.45 32.67
N ARG A 267 -12.56 -1.04 31.90
CA ARG A 267 -11.15 -0.88 32.33
C ARG A 267 -10.84 0.54 32.82
N VAL A 268 -11.66 1.52 32.45
CA VAL A 268 -11.45 2.93 32.79
C VAL A 268 -12.10 3.24 34.12
N THR A 269 -11.34 3.87 35.02
CA THR A 269 -11.82 4.28 36.34
C THR A 269 -12.44 5.68 36.36
N ASP A 270 -12.04 6.55 35.42
CA ASP A 270 -12.58 7.90 35.29
C ASP A 270 -14.05 7.88 34.82
N PRO A 271 -15.01 8.44 35.60
CA PRO A 271 -16.43 8.38 35.28
C PRO A 271 -16.82 9.04 33.95
N LEU A 272 -16.18 10.16 33.61
CA LEU A 272 -16.48 10.91 32.36
C LEU A 272 -16.03 10.12 31.13
N THR A 273 -14.80 9.62 31.13
CA THR A 273 -14.29 8.78 30.07
C THR A 273 -15.12 7.50 29.92
N LYS A 274 -15.51 6.88 31.04
CA LYS A 274 -16.37 5.69 31.01
C LYS A 274 -17.73 5.98 30.37
N ALA A 275 -18.35 7.11 30.70
CA ALA A 275 -19.65 7.50 30.16
C ALA A 275 -19.55 7.75 28.63
N VAL A 276 -18.48 8.38 28.17
CA VAL A 276 -18.21 8.59 26.72
C VAL A 276 -18.08 7.25 25.97
N LEU A 277 -17.30 6.32 26.52
CA LEU A 277 -17.09 4.99 25.91
C LEU A 277 -18.38 4.16 25.88
N LEU A 278 -19.21 4.23 26.93
CA LEU A 278 -20.52 3.56 26.94
C LEU A 278 -21.49 4.16 25.91
N ALA A 279 -21.48 5.49 25.76
CA ALA A 279 -22.26 6.16 24.72
C ALA A 279 -21.81 5.76 23.30
N GLU A 280 -20.50 5.63 23.08
CA GLU A 280 -19.93 5.14 21.81
C GLU A 280 -20.33 3.67 21.57
N ALA A 281 -20.21 2.81 22.55
CA ALA A 281 -20.62 1.40 22.48
C ALA A 281 -22.11 1.22 22.11
N SER A 282 -22.96 2.16 22.53
CA SER A 282 -24.40 2.12 22.20
C SER A 282 -24.72 2.58 20.77
N ARG A 283 -23.85 3.41 20.17
CA ARG A 283 -23.99 3.86 18.76
C ARG A 283 -23.51 2.81 17.74
N ASN A 284 -22.65 1.90 18.18
CA ASN A 284 -22.03 0.86 17.34
C ASN A 284 -22.80 -0.48 17.38
N LYS A 285 -23.97 -0.52 18.00
CA LYS A 285 -24.92 -1.63 17.94
C LYS A 285 -25.90 -1.42 16.78
#